data_80cd0fe45ba3bc54f80099d7015d3250
#
_entry.id   80cd0fe45ba3bc54f80099d7015d3250
#
_cell.length_a   1.000
_cell.length_b   1.000
_cell.length_c   1.000
_cell.angle_alpha   90.00
_cell.angle_beta   90.00
_cell.angle_gamma   90.00
#
_symmetry.space_group_name_H-M   'P 1'
#
loop_
_entity.id
_entity.type
_entity.pdbx_description
1 polymer ?
#
loop_
_entity_poly.entity_id
_entity_poly.type
_entity_poly.pdbx_seq_one_letter_code
_entity_poly.pdbx_strand_id
1 'polypeptide(L)'
;MLKDFASTVAALTEGEVQIEVLPNNSVVPGADILDAVDKGLLDGGFAWTHYWSGKHPAAMLFGSPVAGAGVGIDNIAFLSWFHNGGGKELYDRLWDEMGMNVHGLMLQPVGPEALGWFKEPINSLDDFRKLRFRAPPGIPGQTYNDIGVAAVAMGGGDILPALEKGTIDAAEWCCPKPDSVFGFQKVLKHYYLQGLHPVSYTHLTLTTILLV
;
A
#
# COMPACT_ATOMS: atom_id res chain seq x y z
N MET A 1 -1.56 -7.02 -13.81
CA MET A 1 -2.76 -6.47 -13.15
C MET A 1 -3.23 -5.15 -13.78
N LEU A 2 -2.58 -3.97 -13.58
CA LEU A 2 -3.12 -2.71 -14.18
C LEU A 2 -3.19 -2.75 -15.71
N LYS A 3 -2.21 -3.35 -16.38
CA LYS A 3 -2.28 -3.55 -17.84
C LYS A 3 -3.41 -4.48 -18.25
N ASP A 4 -3.69 -5.51 -17.47
CA ASP A 4 -4.82 -6.41 -17.73
C ASP A 4 -6.15 -5.70 -17.50
N PHE A 5 -6.23 -4.87 -16.44
CA PHE A 5 -7.37 -4.00 -16.19
C PHE A 5 -7.61 -3.05 -17.40
N ALA A 6 -6.57 -2.35 -17.85
CA ALA A 6 -6.65 -1.45 -18.99
C ALA A 6 -7.12 -2.18 -20.28
N SER A 7 -6.57 -3.38 -20.54
CA SER A 7 -6.98 -4.21 -21.68
C SER A 7 -8.43 -4.67 -21.56
N THR A 8 -8.88 -5.00 -20.36
CA THR A 8 -10.27 -5.43 -20.11
C THR A 8 -11.24 -4.27 -20.33
N VAL A 9 -10.91 -3.08 -19.81
CA VAL A 9 -11.73 -1.87 -20.04
C VAL A 9 -11.83 -1.56 -21.52
N ALA A 10 -10.70 -1.56 -22.24
CA ALA A 10 -10.72 -1.32 -23.67
C ALA A 10 -11.59 -2.35 -24.44
N ALA A 11 -11.52 -3.62 -24.06
CA ALA A 11 -12.35 -4.66 -24.67
C ALA A 11 -13.84 -4.49 -24.37
N LEU A 12 -14.20 -4.16 -23.13
CA LEU A 12 -15.60 -3.98 -22.71
C LEU A 12 -16.25 -2.72 -23.30
N THR A 13 -15.44 -1.72 -23.62
CA THR A 13 -15.90 -0.45 -24.22
C THR A 13 -15.67 -0.40 -25.74
N GLU A 14 -15.34 -1.54 -26.39
CA GLU A 14 -15.07 -1.60 -27.84
C GLU A 14 -13.97 -0.61 -28.27
N GLY A 15 -13.06 -0.24 -27.36
CA GLY A 15 -11.96 0.70 -27.60
C GLY A 15 -12.31 2.17 -27.35
N GLU A 16 -13.52 2.49 -26.93
CA GLU A 16 -13.91 3.88 -26.60
C GLU A 16 -13.13 4.42 -25.39
N VAL A 17 -12.82 3.56 -24.41
CA VAL A 17 -11.99 3.93 -23.27
C VAL A 17 -10.63 3.23 -23.36
N GLN A 18 -9.58 4.01 -23.43
CA GLN A 18 -8.20 3.52 -23.44
C GLN A 18 -7.44 4.08 -22.25
N ILE A 19 -6.80 3.20 -21.48
CA ILE A 19 -6.03 3.56 -20.30
C ILE A 19 -4.54 3.36 -20.57
N GLU A 20 -3.78 4.43 -20.50
CA GLU A 20 -2.32 4.36 -20.50
C GLU A 20 -1.81 4.11 -19.08
N VAL A 21 -1.12 2.99 -18.87
CA VAL A 21 -0.54 2.65 -17.57
C VAL A 21 0.88 3.19 -17.48
N LEU A 22 1.05 4.25 -16.73
CA LEU A 22 2.33 4.90 -16.51
C LEU A 22 3.18 4.14 -15.46
N PRO A 23 4.52 4.17 -15.57
CA PRO A 23 5.41 3.58 -14.60
C PRO A 23 5.29 4.27 -13.23
N ASN A 24 5.57 3.51 -12.16
CA ASN A 24 5.61 4.07 -10.81
C ASN A 24 6.63 5.23 -10.72
N ASN A 25 6.26 6.30 -10.03
CA ASN A 25 7.07 7.53 -9.85
C ASN A 25 7.42 8.28 -11.17
N SER A 26 6.76 7.98 -12.28
CA SER A 26 7.06 8.68 -13.55
C SER A 26 6.44 10.07 -13.65
N VAL A 27 5.37 10.32 -12.94
CA VAL A 27 4.68 11.64 -12.90
C VAL A 27 4.80 12.25 -11.52
N VAL A 28 4.36 11.51 -10.50
CA VAL A 28 4.43 11.92 -9.08
C VAL A 28 4.88 10.74 -8.20
N PRO A 29 5.44 10.99 -7.01
CA PRO A 29 5.64 9.96 -6.00
C PRO A 29 4.32 9.28 -5.59
N GLY A 30 4.39 8.03 -5.15
CA GLY A 30 3.19 7.25 -4.79
C GLY A 30 2.29 7.91 -3.73
N ALA A 31 2.89 8.64 -2.78
CA ALA A 31 2.15 9.39 -1.76
C ALA A 31 1.33 10.56 -2.33
N ASP A 32 1.75 11.11 -3.47
CA ASP A 32 1.14 12.31 -4.09
C ASP A 32 0.10 11.95 -5.17
N ILE A 33 -0.13 10.65 -5.42
CA ILE A 33 -1.08 10.19 -6.45
C ILE A 33 -2.49 10.73 -6.18
N LEU A 34 -2.95 10.71 -4.93
CA LEU A 34 -4.29 11.24 -4.59
C LEU A 34 -4.44 12.70 -4.99
N ASP A 35 -3.47 13.53 -4.63
CA ASP A 35 -3.48 14.95 -4.98
C ASP A 35 -3.38 15.20 -6.49
N ALA A 36 -2.64 14.34 -7.20
CA ALA A 36 -2.51 14.43 -8.65
C ALA A 36 -3.82 14.09 -9.36
N VAL A 37 -4.56 13.09 -8.84
CA VAL A 37 -5.87 12.72 -9.37
C VAL A 37 -6.91 13.80 -9.01
N ASP A 38 -6.97 14.23 -7.76
CA ASP A 38 -7.87 15.30 -7.31
C ASP A 38 -7.75 16.58 -8.13
N LYS A 39 -6.52 16.95 -8.51
CA LYS A 39 -6.23 18.14 -9.33
C LYS A 39 -6.33 17.92 -10.84
N GLY A 40 -6.68 16.73 -11.28
CA GLY A 40 -6.78 16.38 -12.70
C GLY A 40 -5.44 16.31 -13.44
N LEU A 41 -4.32 16.16 -12.72
CA LEU A 41 -3.02 15.89 -13.34
C LEU A 41 -2.93 14.43 -13.84
N LEU A 42 -3.63 13.54 -13.19
CA LEU A 42 -3.83 12.14 -13.57
C LEU A 42 -5.34 11.87 -13.59
N ASP A 43 -5.81 11.13 -14.59
CA ASP A 43 -7.21 10.70 -14.67
C ASP A 43 -7.54 9.61 -13.65
N GLY A 44 -6.54 8.86 -13.22
CA GLY A 44 -6.67 7.83 -12.19
C GLY A 44 -5.33 7.42 -11.59
N GLY A 45 -5.39 6.78 -10.43
CA GLY A 45 -4.19 6.34 -9.73
C GLY A 45 -4.39 5.05 -8.96
N PHE A 46 -3.34 4.25 -8.89
CA PHE A 46 -3.28 3.03 -8.11
C PHE A 46 -2.31 3.22 -6.95
N ALA A 47 -2.83 3.29 -5.75
CA ALA A 47 -2.05 3.51 -4.54
C ALA A 47 -2.72 2.90 -3.30
N TRP A 48 -2.04 2.98 -2.16
CA TRP A 48 -2.52 2.46 -0.88
C TRP A 48 -3.17 3.58 -0.08
N THR A 49 -4.40 3.42 0.38
CA THR A 49 -5.12 4.46 1.13
C THR A 49 -4.37 4.92 2.38
N HIS A 50 -3.66 4.03 3.07
CA HIS A 50 -2.88 4.38 4.26
C HIS A 50 -1.72 5.35 4.00
N TYR A 51 -1.30 5.57 2.75
CA TYR A 51 -0.33 6.62 2.43
C TYR A 51 -0.83 8.01 2.79
N TRP A 52 -2.14 8.19 2.85
CA TRP A 52 -2.78 9.47 3.15
C TRP A 52 -3.29 9.57 4.60
N SER A 53 -2.75 8.75 5.50
CA SER A 53 -3.04 8.81 6.93
C SER A 53 -2.76 10.19 7.56
N GLY A 54 -1.81 10.94 6.99
CA GLY A 54 -1.54 12.32 7.37
C GLY A 54 -2.63 13.32 6.96
N LYS A 55 -3.48 12.99 5.98
CA LYS A 55 -4.64 13.79 5.59
C LYS A 55 -5.86 13.46 6.45
N HIS A 56 -6.11 12.18 6.68
CA HIS A 56 -7.20 11.71 7.53
C HIS A 56 -6.84 10.37 8.19
N PRO A 57 -6.96 10.22 9.52
CA PRO A 57 -6.55 9.00 10.21
C PRO A 57 -7.34 7.76 9.79
N ALA A 58 -8.61 7.90 9.38
CA ALA A 58 -9.40 6.78 8.90
C ALA A 58 -8.89 6.17 7.57
N ALA A 59 -8.01 6.88 6.84
CA ALA A 59 -7.35 6.34 5.65
C ALA A 59 -6.55 5.06 5.97
N MET A 60 -6.05 4.92 7.20
CA MET A 60 -5.35 3.72 7.67
C MET A 60 -6.25 2.49 7.69
N LEU A 61 -7.53 2.66 8.05
CA LEU A 61 -8.47 1.56 8.20
C LEU A 61 -8.85 0.89 6.88
N PHE A 62 -8.75 1.63 5.77
CA PHE A 62 -9.06 1.11 4.44
C PHE A 62 -7.84 0.58 3.71
N GLY A 63 -6.64 1.02 4.04
CA GLY A 63 -5.40 0.60 3.36
C GLY A 63 -4.63 -0.49 4.07
N SER A 64 -4.68 -0.52 5.38
CA SER A 64 -4.02 -1.51 6.23
C SER A 64 -4.82 -1.67 7.51
N PRO A 65 -6.01 -2.26 7.46
CA PRO A 65 -6.77 -2.52 8.66
C PRO A 65 -5.94 -3.39 9.59
N VAL A 66 -6.04 -3.10 10.87
CA VAL A 66 -5.33 -3.85 11.90
C VAL A 66 -5.86 -5.27 11.94
N ALA A 67 -5.24 -6.12 11.17
CA ALA A 67 -5.53 -7.54 11.19
C ALA A 67 -4.21 -8.26 10.97
N GLY A 68 -3.63 -8.76 12.00
CA GLY A 68 -2.43 -9.55 11.91
C GLY A 68 -2.44 -10.64 12.97
N ALA A 69 -1.76 -11.74 12.71
CA ALA A 69 -1.53 -12.79 13.68
C ALA A 69 -2.81 -13.34 14.36
N GLY A 70 -3.92 -13.41 13.63
CA GLY A 70 -5.20 -13.93 14.14
C GLY A 70 -6.06 -12.88 14.88
N VAL A 71 -5.70 -11.61 14.80
CA VAL A 71 -6.48 -10.50 15.34
C VAL A 71 -7.03 -9.67 14.18
N GLY A 72 -8.32 -9.35 14.19
CA GLY A 72 -8.96 -8.52 13.21
C GLY A 72 -9.76 -9.30 12.15
N ILE A 73 -10.11 -8.60 11.08
CA ILE A 73 -10.99 -9.10 10.03
C ILE A 73 -10.16 -9.68 8.86
N ASP A 74 -10.50 -10.87 8.39
CA ASP A 74 -9.85 -11.44 7.20
C ASP A 74 -10.31 -10.76 5.89
N ASN A 75 -9.57 -11.02 4.81
CA ASN A 75 -9.82 -10.37 3.53
C ASN A 75 -11.21 -10.62 2.95
N ILE A 76 -11.77 -11.81 3.13
CA ILE A 76 -13.10 -12.15 2.61
C ILE A 76 -14.17 -11.46 3.43
N ALA A 77 -14.05 -11.49 4.75
CA ALA A 77 -14.95 -10.80 5.65
C ALA A 77 -14.89 -9.28 5.46
N PHE A 78 -13.68 -8.71 5.22
CA PHE A 78 -13.55 -7.29 4.91
C PHE A 78 -14.22 -6.91 3.57
N LEU A 79 -14.02 -7.68 2.51
CA LEU A 79 -14.70 -7.45 1.23
C LEU A 79 -16.23 -7.55 1.38
N SER A 80 -16.69 -8.54 2.13
CA SER A 80 -18.13 -8.68 2.42
C SER A 80 -18.67 -7.48 3.17
N TRP A 81 -17.98 -7.03 4.21
CA TRP A 81 -18.34 -5.81 4.92
C TRP A 81 -18.28 -4.58 4.02
N PHE A 82 -17.24 -4.44 3.20
CA PHE A 82 -17.08 -3.30 2.31
C PHE A 82 -18.24 -3.19 1.34
N HIS A 83 -18.64 -4.28 0.69
CA HIS A 83 -19.68 -4.26 -0.33
C HIS A 83 -21.12 -4.39 0.21
N ASN A 84 -21.30 -5.00 1.40
CA ASN A 84 -22.63 -5.35 1.91
C ASN A 84 -22.89 -4.85 3.34
N GLY A 85 -21.87 -4.31 4.02
CA GLY A 85 -21.94 -3.94 5.43
C GLY A 85 -21.71 -2.46 5.72
N GLY A 86 -21.81 -1.60 4.70
CA GLY A 86 -21.65 -0.14 4.87
C GLY A 86 -20.22 0.37 4.70
N GLY A 87 -19.27 -0.49 4.35
CA GLY A 87 -17.87 -0.09 4.18
C GLY A 87 -17.64 0.85 2.99
N LYS A 88 -18.38 0.64 1.90
CA LYS A 88 -18.32 1.49 0.70
C LYS A 88 -18.77 2.91 1.00
N GLU A 89 -19.88 3.07 1.72
CA GLU A 89 -20.42 4.37 2.11
C GLU A 89 -19.45 5.13 3.02
N LEU A 90 -18.80 4.42 3.96
CA LEU A 90 -17.77 5.02 4.81
C LEU A 90 -16.52 5.40 4.01
N TYR A 91 -16.19 4.62 2.99
CA TYR A 91 -15.06 4.90 2.12
C TYR A 91 -15.31 6.11 1.22
N ASP A 92 -16.50 6.24 0.66
CA ASP A 92 -16.90 7.43 -0.10
C ASP A 92 -16.89 8.68 0.79
N ARG A 93 -17.44 8.58 2.00
CA ARG A 93 -17.42 9.66 2.98
C ARG A 93 -16.01 10.09 3.39
N LEU A 94 -15.04 9.19 3.39
CA LEU A 94 -13.64 9.54 3.66
C LEU A 94 -13.11 10.56 2.67
N TRP A 95 -13.43 10.41 1.38
CA TRP A 95 -13.00 11.36 0.35
C TRP A 95 -13.68 12.72 0.51
N ASP A 96 -14.96 12.72 0.82
CA ASP A 96 -15.73 13.94 1.11
C ASP A 96 -15.15 14.69 2.32
N GLU A 97 -14.84 13.97 3.42
CA GLU A 97 -14.26 14.56 4.63
C GLU A 97 -12.84 15.09 4.40
N MET A 98 -12.08 14.51 3.49
CA MET A 98 -10.78 15.03 3.06
C MET A 98 -10.90 16.18 2.05
N GLY A 99 -12.10 16.50 1.56
CA GLY A 99 -12.32 17.50 0.53
C GLY A 99 -11.76 17.13 -0.84
N MET A 100 -11.67 15.82 -1.15
CA MET A 100 -11.11 15.30 -2.39
C MET A 100 -12.19 15.00 -3.41
N ASN A 101 -12.01 15.50 -4.63
CA ASN A 101 -12.90 15.19 -5.76
C ASN A 101 -12.45 13.90 -6.47
N VAL A 102 -12.59 12.78 -5.76
CA VAL A 102 -12.16 11.48 -6.25
C VAL A 102 -13.21 10.41 -5.96
N HIS A 103 -13.18 9.34 -6.76
CA HIS A 103 -14.00 8.15 -6.55
C HIS A 103 -13.10 6.95 -6.31
N GLY A 104 -13.21 6.34 -5.12
CA GLY A 104 -12.37 5.21 -4.72
C GLY A 104 -12.99 3.86 -5.06
N LEU A 105 -12.20 2.99 -5.68
CA LEU A 105 -12.58 1.61 -5.99
C LEU A 105 -11.57 0.65 -5.35
N MET A 106 -12.07 -0.42 -4.73
CA MET A 106 -11.20 -1.51 -4.26
C MET A 106 -10.83 -2.42 -5.42
N LEU A 107 -9.54 -2.59 -5.67
CA LEU A 107 -9.06 -3.33 -6.82
C LEU A 107 -8.42 -4.67 -6.47
N GLN A 108 -7.65 -4.75 -5.38
CA GLN A 108 -6.87 -5.93 -5.07
C GLN A 108 -6.84 -6.24 -3.57
N PRO A 109 -7.43 -7.35 -3.12
CA PRO A 109 -7.15 -7.88 -1.79
C PRO A 109 -5.73 -8.46 -1.76
N VAL A 110 -4.98 -8.18 -0.71
CA VAL A 110 -3.63 -8.71 -0.48
C VAL A 110 -3.64 -9.49 0.82
N GLY A 111 -2.98 -10.66 0.82
CA GLY A 111 -2.83 -11.48 2.01
C GLY A 111 -1.87 -10.88 3.04
N PRO A 112 -1.59 -11.61 4.13
CA PRO A 112 -0.64 -11.16 5.14
C PRO A 112 0.71 -10.84 4.53
N GLU A 113 1.27 -9.69 4.90
CA GLU A 113 2.62 -9.32 4.52
C GLU A 113 3.64 -10.06 5.37
N ALA A 114 4.76 -10.40 4.76
CA ALA A 114 5.89 -10.98 5.46
C ALA A 114 6.51 -9.96 6.42
N LEU A 115 7.15 -10.42 7.50
CA LEU A 115 7.93 -9.54 8.37
C LEU A 115 9.04 -8.81 7.59
N GLY A 116 9.55 -9.45 6.54
CA GLY A 116 10.41 -8.80 5.56
C GLY A 116 11.81 -9.36 5.47
N TRP A 117 12.70 -8.53 4.96
CA TRP A 117 14.08 -8.81 4.61
C TRP A 117 15.06 -8.18 5.59
N PHE A 118 16.09 -8.96 5.97
CA PHE A 118 17.09 -8.57 6.95
C PHE A 118 18.49 -8.88 6.42
N LYS A 119 19.46 -8.04 6.79
CA LYS A 119 20.85 -8.26 6.45
C LYS A 119 21.44 -9.43 7.24
N GLU A 120 21.16 -9.47 8.53
CA GLU A 120 21.56 -10.52 9.47
C GLU A 120 20.31 -11.20 10.05
N PRO A 121 20.42 -12.45 10.53
CA PRO A 121 19.31 -13.12 11.17
C PRO A 121 18.93 -12.40 12.47
N ILE A 122 17.63 -12.30 12.71
CA ILE A 122 17.06 -11.85 13.98
C ILE A 122 16.59 -13.07 14.78
N ASN A 123 17.04 -13.22 16.02
CA ASN A 123 16.70 -14.34 16.89
C ASN A 123 15.88 -13.89 18.11
N SER A 124 15.79 -12.59 18.33
CA SER A 124 15.08 -11.99 19.45
C SER A 124 14.49 -10.63 19.07
N LEU A 125 13.55 -10.16 19.89
CA LEU A 125 13.04 -8.80 19.75
C LEU A 125 14.13 -7.74 20.00
N ASP A 126 15.10 -8.03 20.85
CA ASP A 126 16.20 -7.12 21.12
C ASP A 126 17.17 -7.00 19.91
N ASP A 127 17.30 -8.04 19.09
CA ASP A 127 18.03 -7.93 17.83
C ASP A 127 17.29 -7.05 16.84
N PHE A 128 15.97 -7.19 16.77
CA PHE A 128 15.14 -6.36 15.89
C PHE A 128 15.17 -4.89 16.31
N ARG A 129 15.12 -4.59 17.61
CA ARG A 129 15.20 -3.21 18.15
C ARG A 129 16.48 -2.44 17.79
N LYS A 130 17.54 -3.15 17.46
CA LYS A 130 18.82 -2.53 17.05
C LYS A 130 18.82 -2.03 15.62
N LEU A 131 17.81 -2.40 14.82
CA LEU A 131 17.76 -2.15 13.39
C LEU A 131 16.95 -0.89 13.07
N ARG A 132 17.37 -0.19 12.02
CA ARG A 132 16.55 0.80 11.33
C ARG A 132 15.74 0.04 10.28
N PHE A 133 14.46 -0.04 10.51
CA PHE A 133 13.55 -0.89 9.75
C PHE A 133 12.62 -0.06 8.88
N ARG A 134 12.57 -0.35 7.59
CA ARG A 134 11.52 0.25 6.77
C ARG A 134 10.20 -0.49 7.03
N ALA A 135 9.20 0.27 7.42
CA ALA A 135 7.83 -0.19 7.59
C ALA A 135 6.86 0.68 6.77
N PRO A 136 5.62 0.23 6.51
CA PRO A 136 4.63 1.08 5.89
C PRO A 136 4.21 2.20 6.85
N PRO A 137 3.72 3.34 6.33
CA PRO A 137 3.16 4.39 7.17
C PRO A 137 1.88 3.91 7.86
N GLY A 138 1.49 4.62 8.94
CA GLY A 138 0.27 4.36 9.67
C GLY A 138 0.44 3.34 10.78
N ILE A 139 -0.60 2.57 11.07
CA ILE A 139 -0.67 1.67 12.23
C ILE A 139 0.48 0.65 12.27
N PRO A 140 0.86 -0.03 11.17
CA PRO A 140 1.97 -0.99 11.25
C PRO A 140 3.29 -0.34 11.64
N GLY A 141 3.64 0.80 11.03
CA GLY A 141 4.84 1.54 11.40
C GLY A 141 4.83 1.99 12.86
N GLN A 142 3.69 2.46 13.35
CA GLN A 142 3.52 2.83 14.75
C GLN A 142 3.70 1.61 15.68
N THR A 143 3.11 0.46 15.32
CA THR A 143 3.26 -0.78 16.11
C THR A 143 4.73 -1.19 16.27
N TYR A 144 5.53 -1.09 15.21
CA TYR A 144 6.97 -1.36 15.32
C TYR A 144 7.68 -0.35 16.22
N ASN A 145 7.34 0.94 16.14
CA ASN A 145 7.90 1.95 17.03
C ASN A 145 7.50 1.72 18.49
N ASP A 146 6.27 1.32 18.77
CA ASP A 146 5.77 1.04 20.10
C ASP A 146 6.49 -0.13 20.79
N ILE A 147 6.94 -1.12 20.01
CA ILE A 147 7.78 -2.21 20.53
C ILE A 147 9.29 -1.86 20.56
N GLY A 148 9.64 -0.63 20.20
CA GLY A 148 11.02 -0.10 20.31
C GLY A 148 11.90 -0.32 19.08
N VAL A 149 11.34 -0.69 17.93
CA VAL A 149 12.06 -0.77 16.64
C VAL A 149 12.11 0.62 16.01
N ALA A 150 13.26 1.04 15.49
CA ALA A 150 13.38 2.31 14.76
C ALA A 150 12.76 2.19 13.36
N ALA A 151 11.43 2.23 13.29
CA ALA A 151 10.68 2.10 12.05
C ALA A 151 10.55 3.46 11.32
N VAL A 152 10.85 3.45 10.02
CA VAL A 152 10.73 4.61 9.14
C VAL A 152 9.91 4.27 7.91
N ALA A 153 9.03 5.17 7.50
CA ALA A 153 8.22 5.00 6.30
C ALA A 153 8.93 5.59 5.09
N MET A 154 8.91 4.85 3.96
CA MET A 154 9.39 5.35 2.67
C MET A 154 8.73 4.60 1.51
N GLY A 155 8.67 5.22 0.35
CA GLY A 155 8.14 4.64 -0.87
C GLY A 155 8.99 3.47 -1.38
N GLY A 156 8.36 2.54 -2.12
CA GLY A 156 9.03 1.32 -2.60
C GLY A 156 10.28 1.60 -3.45
N GLY A 157 10.26 2.67 -4.25
CA GLY A 157 11.41 3.06 -5.07
C GLY A 157 12.62 3.54 -4.29
N ASP A 158 12.44 3.97 -3.03
CA ASP A 158 13.50 4.53 -2.18
C ASP A 158 14.16 3.46 -1.30
N ILE A 159 13.52 2.29 -1.15
CA ILE A 159 13.97 1.26 -0.21
C ILE A 159 15.33 0.69 -0.62
N LEU A 160 15.49 0.23 -1.86
CA LEU A 160 16.74 -0.36 -2.32
C LEU A 160 17.91 0.63 -2.23
N PRO A 161 17.79 1.88 -2.70
CA PRO A 161 18.84 2.90 -2.49
C PRO A 161 19.16 3.17 -1.03
N ALA A 162 18.18 3.12 -0.13
CA ALA A 162 18.40 3.31 1.30
C ALA A 162 19.15 2.12 1.94
N LEU A 163 18.82 0.90 1.52
CA LEU A 163 19.55 -0.32 1.93
C LEU A 163 21.01 -0.31 1.44
N GLU A 164 21.23 0.06 0.18
CA GLU A 164 22.57 0.13 -0.41
C GLU A 164 23.45 1.18 0.27
N LYS A 165 22.87 2.33 0.63
CA LYS A 165 23.55 3.41 1.38
C LYS A 165 23.71 3.08 2.87
N GLY A 166 23.06 2.03 3.37
CA GLY A 166 23.08 1.68 4.78
C GLY A 166 22.33 2.69 5.67
N THR A 167 21.35 3.41 5.16
CA THR A 167 20.49 4.29 5.96
C THR A 167 19.39 3.51 6.68
N ILE A 168 19.03 2.34 6.17
CA ILE A 168 18.21 1.32 6.81
C ILE A 168 18.91 -0.04 6.76
N ASP A 169 18.58 -0.93 7.70
CA ASP A 169 19.23 -2.22 7.89
C ASP A 169 18.35 -3.41 7.47
N ALA A 170 17.04 -3.17 7.42
CA ALA A 170 16.02 -4.15 7.06
C ALA A 170 14.79 -3.47 6.49
N ALA A 171 13.97 -4.21 5.74
CA ALA A 171 12.78 -3.69 5.13
C ALA A 171 11.71 -4.76 4.92
N GLU A 172 10.47 -4.42 5.13
CA GLU A 172 9.33 -5.11 4.56
C GLU A 172 8.77 -4.30 3.38
N TRP A 173 8.03 -4.97 2.50
CA TRP A 173 7.27 -4.28 1.46
C TRP A 173 5.91 -4.95 1.23
N CYS A 174 5.88 -6.25 0.97
CA CYS A 174 4.64 -6.99 0.75
C CYS A 174 4.85 -8.49 0.96
N CYS A 175 5.39 -9.15 -0.05
CA CYS A 175 5.48 -10.60 -0.12
C CYS A 175 6.55 -11.01 -1.15
N PRO A 176 6.98 -12.30 -1.20
CA PRO A 176 8.20 -12.71 -1.92
C PRO A 176 8.28 -12.23 -3.36
N LYS A 177 7.17 -12.27 -4.10
CA LYS A 177 7.18 -11.94 -5.53
C LYS A 177 7.38 -10.44 -5.79
N PRO A 178 6.58 -9.51 -5.23
CA PRO A 178 6.82 -8.08 -5.32
C PRO A 178 8.19 -7.67 -4.79
N ASP A 179 8.60 -8.17 -3.63
CA ASP A 179 9.88 -7.83 -3.00
C ASP A 179 11.07 -8.20 -3.90
N SER A 180 10.98 -9.34 -4.59
CA SER A 180 12.02 -9.78 -5.53
C SER A 180 12.14 -8.87 -6.75
N VAL A 181 11.04 -8.25 -7.18
CA VAL A 181 11.05 -7.26 -8.29
C VAL A 181 11.80 -6.00 -7.88
N PHE A 182 11.67 -5.56 -6.63
CA PHE A 182 12.45 -4.44 -6.10
C PHE A 182 13.93 -4.76 -5.88
N GLY A 183 14.30 -6.03 -5.86
CA GLY A 183 15.68 -6.46 -5.79
C GLY A 183 16.27 -6.53 -4.39
N PHE A 184 15.47 -6.59 -3.34
CA PHE A 184 15.93 -6.62 -1.93
C PHE A 184 16.87 -7.78 -1.65
N GLN A 185 16.68 -8.94 -2.27
CA GLN A 185 17.55 -10.12 -2.16
C GLN A 185 18.98 -9.88 -2.62
N LYS A 186 19.26 -8.79 -3.34
CA LYS A 186 20.62 -8.45 -3.74
C LYS A 186 21.46 -7.96 -2.55
N VAL A 187 20.79 -7.28 -1.60
CA VAL A 187 21.41 -6.62 -0.45
C VAL A 187 21.13 -7.38 0.86
N LEU A 188 19.92 -7.90 1.01
CA LEU A 188 19.43 -8.58 2.21
C LEU A 188 19.39 -10.10 1.97
N LYS A 189 19.76 -10.91 2.99
CA LYS A 189 19.96 -12.34 2.84
C LYS A 189 18.96 -13.21 3.62
N HIS A 190 18.29 -12.64 4.61
CA HIS A 190 17.36 -13.36 5.47
C HIS A 190 15.94 -12.84 5.24
N TYR A 191 15.02 -13.73 4.94
CA TYR A 191 13.63 -13.41 4.71
C TYR A 191 12.73 -14.14 5.69
N TYR A 192 11.89 -13.38 6.41
CA TYR A 192 10.98 -13.92 7.40
C TYR A 192 9.54 -13.83 6.87
N LEU A 193 8.94 -15.00 6.64
CA LEU A 193 7.57 -15.13 6.13
C LEU A 193 6.48 -14.85 7.17
N GLN A 194 6.85 -14.86 8.44
CA GLN A 194 5.89 -14.58 9.52
C GLN A 194 5.34 -13.17 9.36
N GLY A 195 4.06 -13.08 9.01
CA GLY A 195 3.38 -11.80 8.85
C GLY A 195 2.87 -11.26 10.19
N LEU A 196 3.13 -9.98 10.45
CA LEU A 196 2.57 -9.27 11.60
C LEU A 196 1.24 -8.57 11.27
N HIS A 197 0.99 -8.29 10.00
CA HIS A 197 -0.21 -7.61 9.55
C HIS A 197 -0.58 -8.04 8.13
N PRO A 198 -1.86 -8.19 7.80
CA PRO A 198 -2.29 -8.21 6.42
C PRO A 198 -2.29 -6.78 5.88
N VAL A 199 -1.82 -6.62 4.67
CA VAL A 199 -2.15 -5.43 3.88
C VAL A 199 -3.39 -5.75 3.07
N SER A 200 -4.41 -4.96 3.26
CA SER A 200 -5.70 -5.41 2.83
C SER A 200 -6.07 -4.98 1.43
N TYR A 201 -5.79 -3.79 0.96
CA TYR A 201 -6.36 -3.40 -0.33
C TYR A 201 -5.60 -2.25 -0.98
N THR A 202 -5.25 -2.44 -2.25
CA THR A 202 -4.88 -1.36 -3.16
C THR A 202 -6.13 -0.76 -3.78
N HIS A 203 -6.15 0.53 -3.92
CA HIS A 203 -7.29 1.28 -4.43
C HIS A 203 -6.96 1.91 -5.78
N LEU A 204 -7.92 1.88 -6.70
CA LEU A 204 -7.93 2.73 -7.86
C LEU A 204 -8.71 3.99 -7.48
N THR A 205 -8.06 5.14 -7.57
CA THR A 205 -8.68 6.43 -7.35
C THR A 205 -8.87 7.08 -8.71
N LEU A 206 -10.09 7.39 -9.06
CA LEU A 206 -10.45 8.07 -10.31
C LEU A 206 -11.01 9.45 -9.96
N THR A 207 -10.66 10.46 -10.74
CA THR A 207 -11.52 11.66 -10.82
C THR A 207 -12.87 11.25 -11.37
N THR A 208 -13.92 11.96 -11.00
CA THR A 208 -15.24 11.76 -11.60
C THR A 208 -15.09 11.97 -13.11
N ILE A 209 -15.01 10.89 -13.87
CA ILE A 209 -15.09 10.97 -15.32
C ILE A 209 -16.55 11.30 -15.62
N LEU A 210 -16.83 12.56 -15.92
CA LEU A 210 -18.03 12.91 -16.66
C LEU A 210 -17.85 12.29 -18.05
N LEU A 211 -18.45 11.13 -18.26
CA LEU A 211 -18.69 10.62 -19.61
C LEU A 211 -19.64 11.62 -20.27
N VAL A 212 -19.11 12.41 -21.17
CA VAL A 212 -19.90 13.23 -22.09
C VAL A 212 -20.27 12.40 -23.28
#